data_f12e5861ba3948b68842456ee9fd32b4
#
_entry.id   f12e5861ba3948b68842456ee9fd32b4
#
_cell.length_a   1.000
_cell.length_b   1.000
_cell.length_c   1.000
_cell.angle_alpha   90.00
_cell.angle_beta   90.00
_cell.angle_gamma   90.00
#
_symmetry.space_group_name_H-M   'P 1'
#
loop_
_entity.id
_entity.type
_entity.pdbx_description
1 polymer ?
#
loop_
_entity_poly.entity_id
_entity_poly.type
_entity_poly.pdbx_seq_one_letter_code
_entity_poly.pdbx_strand_id
1 'polypeptide(L)'
;MPGIGIITNPHSRRNRRYPERMRRLGYMLGQHDTYELTNRVEDVEAVARKFKENDIEILALNGGDGTNHVTLSTFIEVYGDKPLPKVALLRGGTMNTVSNGVGIQGKPPRLLANLVEKYYTNQPFETTWRDILKVTDETGTRYGFIFGNGIVSNFLEIYYETGNPSPATAARLLGQAIATLPVGGGEILDRIFRPFSASIELDVGLWQERDYLSVLASTQDQIGLGFRPFIRCQEKDHAFHLLGVIGGPMQVTSALPRIRLGLPVDEATILSTVSSRALFRSSEPIPYTIDGDLHCAESGEVCLETGPRVELIIK
;
A
#
# COMPACT_ATOMS: atom_id res chain seq x y z
N MET A 1 21.88 6.91 -23.34
CA MET A 1 20.88 7.50 -22.43
C MET A 1 20.42 6.41 -21.49
N PRO A 2 20.37 6.67 -20.20
CA PRO A 2 19.64 5.81 -19.31
C PRO A 2 18.19 5.71 -19.82
N GLY A 3 17.55 4.57 -19.65
CA GLY A 3 16.26 4.27 -20.28
C GLY A 3 15.15 4.05 -19.27
N ILE A 4 14.06 3.45 -19.74
CA ILE A 4 12.94 3.00 -18.92
C ILE A 4 13.17 1.54 -18.54
N GLY A 5 13.19 1.23 -17.25
CA GLY A 5 13.21 -0.14 -16.74
C GLY A 5 11.79 -0.58 -16.37
N ILE A 6 11.32 -1.69 -16.93
CA ILE A 6 10.00 -2.22 -16.62
C ILE A 6 10.13 -3.51 -15.84
N ILE A 7 9.46 -3.58 -14.70
CA ILE A 7 9.26 -4.81 -13.95
C ILE A 7 7.81 -5.25 -14.12
N THR A 8 7.63 -6.48 -14.54
CA THR A 8 6.30 -7.08 -14.74
C THR A 8 6.14 -8.33 -13.90
N ASN A 9 5.14 -8.33 -13.03
CA ASN A 9 4.73 -9.51 -12.28
C ASN A 9 3.66 -10.28 -13.09
N PRO A 10 3.98 -11.44 -13.68
CA PRO A 10 3.04 -12.23 -14.48
C PRO A 10 1.89 -12.82 -13.64
N HIS A 11 2.08 -12.98 -12.33
CA HIS A 11 1.08 -13.52 -11.40
C HIS A 11 0.03 -12.49 -10.98
N SER A 12 0.26 -11.21 -11.23
CA SER A 12 -0.76 -10.16 -10.99
C SER A 12 -2.02 -10.46 -11.79
N ARG A 13 -3.20 -10.27 -11.16
CA ARG A 13 -4.49 -10.75 -11.70
C ARG A 13 -4.76 -10.31 -13.13
N ARG A 14 -4.48 -9.06 -13.48
CA ARG A 14 -4.70 -8.56 -14.85
C ARG A 14 -3.71 -9.16 -15.84
N ASN A 15 -2.44 -9.30 -15.46
CA ASN A 15 -1.41 -9.90 -16.29
C ASN A 15 -1.69 -11.38 -16.55
N ARG A 16 -2.08 -12.14 -15.50
CA ARG A 16 -2.49 -13.54 -15.62
C ARG A 16 -3.71 -13.72 -16.52
N ARG A 17 -4.68 -12.78 -16.46
CA ARG A 17 -5.89 -12.85 -17.29
C ARG A 17 -5.62 -12.51 -18.77
N TYR A 18 -4.60 -11.71 -19.06
CA TYR A 18 -4.28 -11.23 -20.41
C TYR A 18 -2.78 -11.35 -20.71
N PRO A 19 -2.20 -12.57 -20.75
CA PRO A 19 -0.76 -12.79 -20.89
C PRO A 19 -0.19 -12.21 -22.18
N GLU A 20 -0.96 -12.27 -23.28
CA GLU A 20 -0.52 -11.69 -24.57
C GLU A 20 -0.36 -10.17 -24.51
N ARG A 21 -1.22 -9.48 -23.76
CA ARG A 21 -1.10 -8.02 -23.58
C ARG A 21 0.11 -7.68 -22.73
N MET A 22 0.42 -8.49 -21.73
CA MET A 22 1.60 -8.35 -20.91
C MET A 22 2.87 -8.49 -21.76
N ARG A 23 2.99 -9.55 -22.59
CA ARG A 23 4.15 -9.78 -23.47
C ARG A 23 4.37 -8.64 -24.47
N ARG A 24 3.28 -8.05 -24.97
CA ARG A 24 3.35 -6.92 -25.92
C ARG A 24 3.97 -5.66 -25.33
N LEU A 25 4.02 -5.51 -24.00
CA LEU A 25 4.66 -4.35 -23.39
C LEU A 25 6.14 -4.24 -23.76
N GLY A 26 6.86 -5.39 -23.83
CA GLY A 26 8.26 -5.42 -24.24
C GLY A 26 8.53 -4.90 -25.67
N TYR A 27 7.54 -5.00 -26.56
CA TYR A 27 7.68 -4.50 -27.96
C TYR A 27 7.51 -2.98 -28.09
N MET A 28 7.08 -2.30 -27.04
CA MET A 28 6.89 -0.84 -27.05
C MET A 28 8.17 -0.10 -26.64
N LEU A 29 9.22 -0.81 -26.27
CA LEU A 29 10.42 -0.27 -25.67
C LEU A 29 11.46 0.11 -26.70
N GLY A 30 12.28 1.11 -26.37
CA GLY A 30 13.43 1.54 -27.17
C GLY A 30 14.68 0.69 -26.89
N GLN A 31 15.78 1.01 -27.58
CA GLN A 31 17.04 0.25 -27.50
C GLN A 31 17.72 0.32 -26.12
N HIS A 32 17.44 1.37 -25.34
CA HIS A 32 18.02 1.58 -24.01
C HIS A 32 17.11 1.13 -22.86
N ASP A 33 15.91 0.68 -23.19
CA ASP A 33 14.93 0.23 -22.21
C ASP A 33 15.14 -1.24 -21.84
N THR A 34 14.73 -1.60 -20.65
CA THR A 34 14.85 -2.96 -20.14
C THR A 34 13.50 -3.48 -19.68
N TYR A 35 13.13 -4.69 -20.11
CA TYR A 35 11.90 -5.38 -19.70
C TYR A 35 12.25 -6.64 -18.93
N GLU A 36 11.82 -6.70 -17.66
CA GLU A 36 12.07 -7.82 -16.75
C GLU A 36 10.77 -8.44 -16.26
N LEU A 37 10.72 -9.77 -16.32
CA LEU A 37 9.67 -10.57 -15.73
C LEU A 37 10.15 -11.11 -14.38
N THR A 38 9.50 -10.73 -13.30
CA THR A 38 9.81 -11.25 -11.95
C THR A 38 8.78 -12.29 -11.56
N ASN A 39 9.17 -13.56 -11.57
CA ASN A 39 8.33 -14.69 -11.19
C ASN A 39 8.36 -14.92 -9.67
N ARG A 40 9.46 -14.54 -9.03
CA ARG A 40 9.71 -14.69 -7.60
C ARG A 40 10.15 -13.36 -7.00
N VAL A 41 9.99 -13.23 -5.70
CA VAL A 41 10.44 -12.03 -4.96
C VAL A 41 11.96 -11.88 -5.06
N GLU A 42 12.70 -12.98 -5.01
CA GLU A 42 14.16 -13.00 -5.07
C GLU A 42 14.71 -12.48 -6.41
N ASP A 43 13.93 -12.58 -7.50
CA ASP A 43 14.32 -12.06 -8.82
C ASP A 43 14.45 -10.52 -8.79
N VAL A 44 13.72 -9.84 -7.90
CA VAL A 44 13.63 -8.37 -7.87
C VAL A 44 14.96 -7.74 -7.47
N GLU A 45 15.73 -8.37 -6.58
CA GLU A 45 17.02 -7.85 -6.14
C GLU A 45 18.04 -7.79 -7.30
N ALA A 46 18.14 -8.88 -8.07
CA ALA A 46 19.04 -8.92 -9.24
C ALA A 46 18.64 -7.87 -10.28
N VAL A 47 17.34 -7.68 -10.49
CA VAL A 47 16.82 -6.63 -11.40
C VAL A 47 17.13 -5.24 -10.86
N ALA A 48 16.97 -5.00 -9.57
CA ALA A 48 17.28 -3.71 -8.96
C ALA A 48 18.78 -3.35 -9.11
N ARG A 49 19.69 -4.30 -8.87
CA ARG A 49 21.13 -4.12 -9.11
C ARG A 49 21.42 -3.77 -10.57
N LYS A 50 20.85 -4.53 -11.51
CA LYS A 50 20.99 -4.28 -12.94
C LYS A 50 20.50 -2.88 -13.33
N PHE A 51 19.36 -2.45 -12.81
CA PHE A 51 18.79 -1.12 -13.09
C PHE A 51 19.66 0.00 -12.50
N LYS A 52 20.20 -0.22 -11.30
CA LYS A 52 21.13 0.70 -10.64
C LYS A 52 22.43 0.86 -11.43
N GLU A 53 22.99 -0.22 -11.97
CA GLU A 53 24.20 -0.24 -12.79
C GLU A 53 23.98 0.45 -14.16
N ASN A 54 22.80 0.29 -14.73
CA ASN A 54 22.43 0.90 -16.02
C ASN A 54 21.89 2.33 -15.90
N ASP A 55 21.89 2.92 -14.70
CA ASP A 55 21.37 4.27 -14.44
C ASP A 55 19.95 4.50 -14.99
N ILE A 56 19.04 3.51 -14.81
CA ILE A 56 17.66 3.63 -15.28
C ILE A 56 17.01 4.87 -14.66
N GLU A 57 16.42 5.74 -15.50
CA GLU A 57 15.76 6.99 -15.07
C GLU A 57 14.31 6.77 -14.61
N ILE A 58 13.62 5.82 -15.21
CA ILE A 58 12.20 5.56 -14.91
C ILE A 58 12.02 4.07 -14.61
N LEU A 59 11.48 3.77 -13.42
CA LEU A 59 11.04 2.45 -13.01
C LEU A 59 9.53 2.30 -13.27
N ALA A 60 9.16 1.53 -14.28
CA ALA A 60 7.77 1.24 -14.59
C ALA A 60 7.33 -0.10 -13.99
N LEU A 61 6.30 -0.08 -13.11
CA LEU A 61 5.81 -1.23 -12.38
C LEU A 61 4.49 -1.74 -12.96
N ASN A 62 4.54 -2.91 -13.61
CA ASN A 62 3.36 -3.61 -14.14
C ASN A 62 2.92 -4.73 -13.20
N GLY A 63 2.34 -4.33 -12.08
CA GLY A 63 1.86 -5.20 -11.02
C GLY A 63 0.67 -4.64 -10.27
N GLY A 64 0.33 -5.22 -9.13
CA GLY A 64 -0.63 -4.72 -8.15
C GLY A 64 0.10 -4.07 -6.97
N ASP A 65 -0.66 -3.73 -5.91
CA ASP A 65 -0.13 -3.06 -4.73
C ASP A 65 0.98 -3.88 -4.05
N GLY A 66 0.83 -5.20 -3.88
CA GLY A 66 1.90 -6.08 -3.37
C GLY A 66 3.15 -6.10 -4.25
N THR A 67 3.02 -6.05 -5.59
CA THR A 67 4.19 -5.92 -6.49
C THR A 67 4.90 -4.59 -6.28
N ASN A 68 4.13 -3.50 -6.11
CA ASN A 68 4.70 -2.17 -5.85
C ASN A 68 5.45 -2.17 -4.52
N HIS A 69 4.84 -2.73 -3.47
CA HIS A 69 5.43 -2.86 -2.13
C HIS A 69 6.78 -3.61 -2.17
N VAL A 70 6.79 -4.84 -2.68
CA VAL A 70 8.00 -5.67 -2.75
C VAL A 70 9.08 -5.01 -3.60
N THR A 71 8.71 -4.49 -4.78
CA THR A 71 9.70 -3.87 -5.68
C THR A 71 10.29 -2.60 -5.07
N LEU A 72 9.47 -1.73 -4.50
CA LEU A 72 9.97 -0.50 -3.88
C LEU A 72 10.83 -0.78 -2.66
N SER A 73 10.46 -1.75 -1.80
CA SER A 73 11.28 -2.17 -0.67
C SER A 73 12.67 -2.62 -1.13
N THR A 74 12.73 -3.53 -2.10
CA THR A 74 14.00 -4.03 -2.63
C THR A 74 14.83 -2.93 -3.32
N PHE A 75 14.18 -2.04 -4.08
CA PHE A 75 14.88 -0.93 -4.74
C PHE A 75 15.46 0.06 -3.72
N ILE A 76 14.73 0.40 -2.66
CA ILE A 76 15.23 1.27 -1.60
C ILE A 76 16.48 0.67 -0.96
N GLU A 77 16.45 -0.61 -0.63
CA GLU A 77 17.60 -1.32 -0.03
C GLU A 77 18.80 -1.37 -0.99
N VAL A 78 18.58 -1.76 -2.23
CA VAL A 78 19.65 -1.89 -3.23
C VAL A 78 20.25 -0.54 -3.62
N TYR A 79 19.41 0.50 -3.77
CA TYR A 79 19.89 1.83 -4.15
C TYR A 79 20.63 2.52 -3.01
N GLY A 80 20.22 2.29 -1.76
CA GLY A 80 20.83 2.94 -0.59
C GLY A 80 20.82 4.46 -0.73
N ASP A 81 21.98 5.08 -0.73
CA ASP A 81 22.11 6.55 -0.86
C ASP A 81 21.93 7.06 -2.29
N LYS A 82 21.91 6.18 -3.33
CA LYS A 82 21.65 6.60 -4.70
C LYS A 82 20.16 6.95 -4.85
N PRO A 83 19.84 8.11 -5.49
CA PRO A 83 18.44 8.46 -5.76
C PRO A 83 17.71 7.37 -6.53
N LEU A 84 16.46 7.09 -6.12
CA LEU A 84 15.59 6.17 -6.85
C LEU A 84 15.19 6.77 -8.21
N PRO A 85 14.98 5.94 -9.24
CA PRO A 85 14.37 6.38 -10.48
C PRO A 85 12.93 6.87 -10.24
N LYS A 86 12.43 7.74 -11.12
CA LYS A 86 11.00 8.11 -11.12
C LYS A 86 10.15 6.86 -11.31
N VAL A 87 9.07 6.74 -10.58
CA VAL A 87 8.23 5.54 -10.56
C VAL A 87 6.95 5.75 -11.37
N ALA A 88 6.71 4.88 -12.34
CA ALA A 88 5.50 4.84 -13.15
C ALA A 88 4.67 3.58 -12.85
N LEU A 89 3.47 3.75 -12.28
CA LEU A 89 2.59 2.64 -11.91
C LEU A 89 1.66 2.27 -13.08
N LEU A 90 1.83 1.08 -13.66
CA LEU A 90 1.08 0.62 -14.85
C LEU A 90 -0.24 -0.11 -14.54
N ARG A 91 -0.60 -0.27 -13.25
CA ARG A 91 -1.91 -0.80 -12.82
C ARG A 91 -2.21 -2.24 -13.28
N GLY A 92 -1.23 -3.14 -13.20
CA GLY A 92 -1.39 -4.56 -13.54
C GLY A 92 -2.19 -5.39 -12.53
N GLY A 93 -2.49 -4.84 -11.36
CA GLY A 93 -3.19 -5.49 -10.26
C GLY A 93 -4.71 -5.36 -10.28
N THR A 94 -5.33 -5.71 -9.15
CA THR A 94 -6.78 -5.72 -8.95
C THR A 94 -7.29 -4.41 -8.34
N MET A 95 -6.78 -4.02 -7.19
CA MET A 95 -7.21 -2.83 -6.44
C MET A 95 -6.49 -1.57 -6.94
N ASN A 96 -5.17 -1.66 -7.14
CA ASN A 96 -4.30 -0.56 -7.55
C ASN A 96 -4.51 0.69 -6.68
N THR A 97 -4.51 0.48 -5.37
CA THR A 97 -4.85 1.48 -4.35
C THR A 97 -3.94 2.69 -4.44
N VAL A 98 -2.62 2.45 -4.53
CA VAL A 98 -1.60 3.50 -4.68
C VAL A 98 -1.84 4.35 -5.93
N SER A 99 -2.05 3.69 -7.09
CA SER A 99 -2.32 4.38 -8.35
C SER A 99 -3.60 5.21 -8.31
N ASN A 100 -4.65 4.69 -7.64
CA ASN A 100 -5.91 5.42 -7.48
C ASN A 100 -5.72 6.64 -6.58
N GLY A 101 -4.95 6.52 -5.49
CA GLY A 101 -4.65 7.59 -4.55
C GLY A 101 -3.95 8.80 -5.17
N VAL A 102 -3.15 8.57 -6.22
CA VAL A 102 -2.47 9.64 -6.96
C VAL A 102 -3.15 9.99 -8.29
N GLY A 103 -4.37 9.49 -8.53
CA GLY A 103 -5.18 9.85 -9.70
C GLY A 103 -4.77 9.19 -11.02
N ILE A 104 -3.85 8.22 -11.01
CA ILE A 104 -3.45 7.49 -12.23
C ILE A 104 -4.63 6.65 -12.74
N GLN A 105 -5.01 6.84 -13.99
CA GLN A 105 -6.08 6.09 -14.66
C GLN A 105 -5.62 5.50 -15.97
N GLY A 106 -6.13 4.32 -16.33
CA GLY A 106 -5.81 3.70 -17.63
C GLY A 106 -5.50 2.21 -17.52
N LYS A 107 -5.12 1.65 -18.66
CA LYS A 107 -4.69 0.25 -18.80
C LYS A 107 -3.18 0.21 -19.04
N PRO A 108 -2.47 -0.84 -18.59
CA PRO A 108 -1.01 -0.92 -18.72
C PRO A 108 -0.46 -0.56 -20.10
N PRO A 109 -0.99 -1.07 -21.24
CA PRO A 109 -0.43 -0.72 -22.54
C PRO A 109 -0.55 0.75 -22.90
N ARG A 110 -1.65 1.42 -22.53
CA ARG A 110 -1.84 2.85 -22.80
C ARG A 110 -0.94 3.70 -21.92
N LEU A 111 -0.83 3.34 -20.64
CA LEU A 111 0.06 4.06 -19.70
C LEU A 111 1.51 3.95 -20.15
N LEU A 112 1.96 2.74 -20.56
CA LEU A 112 3.31 2.54 -21.05
C LEU A 112 3.55 3.29 -22.38
N ALA A 113 2.62 3.23 -23.33
CA ALA A 113 2.77 3.95 -24.60
C ALA A 113 2.96 5.45 -24.40
N ASN A 114 2.13 6.05 -23.54
CA ASN A 114 2.27 7.48 -23.21
C ASN A 114 3.60 7.78 -22.49
N LEU A 115 4.04 6.89 -21.60
CA LEU A 115 5.32 7.03 -20.89
C LEU A 115 6.49 7.03 -21.87
N VAL A 116 6.55 6.04 -22.76
CA VAL A 116 7.60 5.88 -23.78
C VAL A 116 7.61 7.07 -24.77
N GLU A 117 6.41 7.45 -25.26
CA GLU A 117 6.26 8.60 -26.15
C GLU A 117 6.82 9.88 -25.52
N LYS A 118 6.39 10.22 -24.31
CA LYS A 118 6.86 11.41 -23.61
C LYS A 118 8.36 11.37 -23.35
N TYR A 119 8.89 10.22 -22.91
CA TYR A 119 10.30 10.05 -22.63
C TYR A 119 11.17 10.33 -23.87
N TYR A 120 10.87 9.69 -25.01
CA TYR A 120 11.65 9.83 -26.22
C TYR A 120 11.41 11.12 -27.02
N THR A 121 10.30 11.81 -26.72
CA THR A 121 10.03 13.15 -27.28
C THR A 121 10.45 14.28 -26.34
N ASN A 122 11.13 13.97 -25.22
CA ASN A 122 11.56 14.92 -24.19
C ASN A 122 10.40 15.81 -23.67
N GLN A 123 9.18 15.27 -23.60
CA GLN A 123 8.06 15.97 -22.98
C GLN A 123 8.13 15.87 -21.46
N PRO A 124 7.74 16.92 -20.73
CA PRO A 124 7.76 16.89 -19.28
C PRO A 124 6.71 15.91 -18.73
N PHE A 125 7.09 15.21 -17.66
CA PHE A 125 6.16 14.40 -16.87
C PHE A 125 5.50 15.26 -15.78
N GLU A 126 4.22 15.07 -15.60
CA GLU A 126 3.55 15.51 -14.39
C GLU A 126 3.85 14.50 -13.29
N THR A 127 4.46 14.96 -12.20
CA THR A 127 4.89 14.09 -11.10
C THR A 127 4.34 14.56 -9.76
N THR A 128 4.35 13.66 -8.79
CA THR A 128 4.03 13.96 -7.39
C THR A 128 4.98 13.21 -6.47
N TRP A 129 5.41 13.85 -5.39
CA TRP A 129 6.21 13.21 -4.36
C TRP A 129 5.33 12.55 -3.32
N ARG A 130 5.73 11.35 -2.88
CA ARG A 130 5.09 10.65 -1.78
C ARG A 130 6.13 10.09 -0.82
N ASP A 131 5.92 10.30 0.44
CA ASP A 131 6.65 9.62 1.48
C ASP A 131 6.25 8.13 1.49
N ILE A 132 7.19 7.26 1.80
CA ILE A 132 6.94 5.82 1.99
C ILE A 132 7.01 5.55 3.49
N LEU A 133 6.14 4.70 4.01
CA LEU A 133 6.27 4.16 5.36
C LEU A 133 7.44 3.18 5.40
N LYS A 134 8.26 3.28 6.43
CA LYS A 134 9.25 2.29 6.81
C LYS A 134 8.71 1.55 8.04
N VAL A 135 8.51 0.25 7.91
CA VAL A 135 7.97 -0.62 8.96
C VAL A 135 9.03 -1.64 9.35
N THR A 136 9.38 -1.66 10.61
CA THR A 136 10.43 -2.54 11.14
C THR A 136 9.86 -3.40 12.27
N ASP A 137 10.10 -4.70 12.20
CA ASP A 137 9.86 -5.69 13.24
C ASP A 137 11.13 -6.56 13.43
N GLU A 138 11.06 -7.61 14.24
CA GLU A 138 12.17 -8.53 14.48
C GLU A 138 12.61 -9.31 13.24
N THR A 139 11.77 -9.39 12.21
CA THR A 139 12.09 -10.10 10.96
C THR A 139 12.75 -9.20 9.91
N GLY A 140 12.79 -7.88 10.14
CA GLY A 140 13.46 -6.91 9.27
C GLY A 140 12.65 -5.66 8.95
N THR A 141 13.09 -4.94 7.95
CA THR A 141 12.48 -3.67 7.50
C THR A 141 11.75 -3.86 6.18
N ARG A 142 10.59 -3.23 6.04
CA ARG A 142 9.76 -3.21 4.83
C ARG A 142 9.27 -1.80 4.55
N TYR A 143 8.97 -1.53 3.29
CA TYR A 143 8.53 -0.20 2.86
C TYR A 143 7.20 -0.29 2.11
N GLY A 144 6.26 0.58 2.42
CA GLY A 144 4.96 0.63 1.76
C GLY A 144 4.25 1.96 1.99
N PHE A 145 3.03 2.09 1.51
CA PHE A 145 2.26 3.33 1.63
C PHE A 145 1.18 3.26 2.69
N ILE A 146 0.71 2.06 3.00
CA ILE A 146 -0.42 1.84 3.91
C ILE A 146 -0.05 0.72 4.89
N PHE A 147 -0.06 1.04 6.16
CA PHE A 147 0.01 0.09 7.26
C PHE A 147 -1.37 -0.07 7.89
N GLY A 148 -1.72 -1.28 8.32
CA GLY A 148 -2.93 -1.52 9.09
C GLY A 148 -2.88 -2.81 9.88
N ASN A 149 -3.47 -2.79 11.06
CA ASN A 149 -3.69 -3.98 11.88
C ASN A 149 -5.15 -4.10 12.31
N GLY A 150 -5.48 -5.08 13.15
CA GLY A 150 -6.83 -5.29 13.66
C GLY A 150 -7.86 -5.48 12.55
N ILE A 151 -8.90 -4.66 12.47
CA ILE A 151 -9.97 -4.79 11.46
C ILE A 151 -9.41 -5.03 10.05
N VAL A 152 -8.33 -4.31 9.67
CA VAL A 152 -7.81 -4.40 8.31
C VAL A 152 -7.06 -5.70 8.07
N SER A 153 -6.16 -6.11 8.96
CA SER A 153 -5.45 -7.39 8.85
C SER A 153 -6.40 -8.58 8.97
N ASN A 154 -7.33 -8.54 9.93
CA ASN A 154 -8.33 -9.59 10.13
C ASN A 154 -9.27 -9.74 8.92
N PHE A 155 -9.70 -8.62 8.34
CA PHE A 155 -10.50 -8.62 7.10
C PHE A 155 -9.73 -9.23 5.93
N LEU A 156 -8.45 -8.87 5.75
CA LEU A 156 -7.62 -9.40 4.67
C LEU A 156 -7.35 -10.89 4.82
N GLU A 157 -7.17 -11.38 6.05
CA GLU A 157 -7.04 -12.81 6.33
C GLU A 157 -8.27 -13.57 5.80
N ILE A 158 -9.47 -13.18 6.24
CA ILE A 158 -10.74 -13.77 5.78
C ILE A 158 -10.90 -13.62 4.25
N TYR A 159 -10.53 -12.46 3.72
CA TYR A 159 -10.60 -12.18 2.28
C TYR A 159 -9.71 -13.12 1.45
N TYR A 160 -8.51 -13.42 1.91
CA TYR A 160 -7.60 -14.35 1.23
C TYR A 160 -8.03 -15.81 1.42
N GLU A 161 -8.60 -16.19 2.56
CA GLU A 161 -9.20 -17.51 2.78
C GLU A 161 -10.27 -17.86 1.73
N THR A 162 -10.94 -16.86 1.13
CA THR A 162 -11.94 -17.13 0.06
C THR A 162 -11.36 -17.73 -1.23
N GLY A 163 -10.02 -17.72 -1.40
CA GLY A 163 -9.32 -18.21 -2.59
C GLY A 163 -9.60 -17.41 -3.89
N ASN A 164 -10.49 -16.42 -3.85
CA ASN A 164 -10.83 -15.58 -5.01
C ASN A 164 -10.86 -14.09 -4.66
N PRO A 165 -9.71 -13.48 -4.35
CA PRO A 165 -9.61 -12.07 -3.98
C PRO A 165 -10.05 -11.17 -5.15
N SER A 166 -11.10 -10.37 -4.93
CA SER A 166 -11.65 -9.43 -5.91
C SER A 166 -12.38 -8.27 -5.20
N PRO A 167 -12.53 -7.09 -5.83
CA PRO A 167 -13.32 -6.00 -5.25
C PRO A 167 -14.75 -6.42 -4.90
N ALA A 168 -15.36 -7.30 -5.70
CA ALA A 168 -16.69 -7.83 -5.42
C ALA A 168 -16.71 -8.74 -4.19
N THR A 169 -15.70 -9.60 -4.03
CA THR A 169 -15.53 -10.44 -2.83
C THR A 169 -15.36 -9.58 -1.58
N ALA A 170 -14.51 -8.55 -1.64
CA ALA A 170 -14.31 -7.63 -0.53
C ALA A 170 -15.59 -6.88 -0.16
N ALA A 171 -16.32 -6.35 -1.15
CA ALA A 171 -17.59 -5.66 -0.92
C ALA A 171 -18.66 -6.59 -0.33
N ARG A 172 -18.71 -7.86 -0.78
CA ARG A 172 -19.64 -8.87 -0.25
C ARG A 172 -19.32 -9.18 1.22
N LEU A 173 -18.06 -9.44 1.56
CA LEU A 173 -17.65 -9.74 2.95
C LEU A 173 -17.96 -8.56 3.88
N LEU A 174 -17.64 -7.34 3.46
CA LEU A 174 -17.97 -6.14 4.23
C LEU A 174 -19.48 -5.99 4.42
N GLY A 175 -20.26 -6.21 3.35
CA GLY A 175 -21.73 -6.17 3.42
C GLY A 175 -22.32 -7.24 4.34
N GLN A 176 -21.78 -8.46 4.34
CA GLN A 176 -22.18 -9.53 5.26
C GLN A 176 -21.88 -9.16 6.71
N ALA A 177 -20.67 -8.67 7.01
CA ALA A 177 -20.30 -8.23 8.35
C ALA A 177 -21.24 -7.12 8.87
N ILE A 178 -21.54 -6.11 8.04
CA ILE A 178 -22.45 -5.02 8.40
C ILE A 178 -23.87 -5.53 8.63
N ALA A 179 -24.38 -6.46 7.80
CA ALA A 179 -25.73 -6.96 7.88
C ALA A 179 -26.01 -7.79 9.15
N THR A 180 -24.98 -8.36 9.79
CA THR A 180 -25.10 -9.14 11.03
C THR A 180 -25.09 -8.28 12.30
N LEU A 181 -24.69 -7.01 12.23
CA LEU A 181 -24.64 -6.11 13.39
C LEU A 181 -25.97 -5.98 14.16
N PRO A 182 -27.14 -5.79 13.52
CA PRO A 182 -28.41 -5.61 14.23
C PRO A 182 -28.87 -6.84 15.01
N VAL A 183 -28.38 -8.04 14.63
CA VAL A 183 -28.73 -9.32 15.26
C VAL A 183 -27.68 -9.81 16.27
N GLY A 184 -26.77 -8.91 16.68
CA GLY A 184 -25.75 -9.21 17.69
C GLY A 184 -24.44 -9.76 17.14
N GLY A 185 -24.22 -9.69 15.82
CA GLY A 185 -22.98 -10.16 15.19
C GLY A 185 -23.05 -11.59 14.68
N GLY A 186 -21.89 -12.18 14.42
CA GLY A 186 -21.68 -13.53 13.93
C GLY A 186 -20.20 -13.78 13.71
N GLU A 187 -19.80 -15.02 13.47
CA GLU A 187 -18.40 -15.44 13.40
C GLU A 187 -17.51 -14.53 12.54
N ILE A 188 -17.98 -14.08 11.38
CA ILE A 188 -17.23 -13.16 10.50
C ILE A 188 -17.03 -11.80 11.14
N LEU A 189 -18.09 -11.26 11.77
CA LEU A 189 -18.01 -9.97 12.45
C LEU A 189 -17.05 -10.04 13.65
N ASP A 190 -17.16 -11.08 14.48
CA ASP A 190 -16.33 -11.26 15.67
C ASP A 190 -14.86 -11.43 15.30
N ARG A 191 -14.56 -12.14 14.21
CA ARG A 191 -13.20 -12.25 13.67
C ARG A 191 -12.68 -10.90 13.19
N ILE A 192 -13.46 -10.14 12.41
CA ILE A 192 -13.05 -8.84 11.87
C ILE A 192 -12.80 -7.82 12.97
N PHE A 193 -13.71 -7.74 13.95
CA PHE A 193 -13.66 -6.74 15.03
C PHE A 193 -12.96 -7.24 16.29
N ARG A 194 -12.13 -8.26 16.18
CA ARG A 194 -11.31 -8.72 17.29
C ARG A 194 -10.33 -7.61 17.70
N PRO A 195 -10.40 -7.11 18.96
CA PRO A 195 -9.48 -6.06 19.42
C PRO A 195 -8.09 -6.61 19.68
N PHE A 196 -7.12 -5.71 19.73
CA PHE A 196 -5.77 -5.98 20.23
C PHE A 196 -5.36 -4.86 21.20
N SER A 197 -4.61 -5.22 22.24
CA SER A 197 -4.12 -4.27 23.24
C SER A 197 -2.70 -3.83 22.90
N ALA A 198 -2.45 -2.52 22.89
CA ALA A 198 -1.13 -1.96 22.69
C ALA A 198 -0.99 -0.57 23.29
N SER A 199 0.25 -0.19 23.61
CA SER A 199 0.67 1.21 23.75
C SER A 199 1.38 1.67 22.48
N ILE A 200 1.25 2.95 22.14
CA ILE A 200 1.85 3.50 20.92
C ILE A 200 2.60 4.79 21.27
N GLU A 201 3.92 4.70 21.25
CA GLU A 201 4.81 5.84 21.46
C GLU A 201 4.99 6.60 20.14
N LEU A 202 4.72 7.89 20.15
CA LEU A 202 4.77 8.77 18.98
C LEU A 202 5.86 9.83 19.18
N ASP A 203 6.35 10.43 18.10
CA ASP A 203 7.19 11.63 18.18
C ASP A 203 6.43 12.85 18.76
N VAL A 204 5.11 12.82 18.72
CA VAL A 204 4.23 13.88 19.23
C VAL A 204 3.53 13.53 20.55
N GLY A 205 3.88 12.40 21.20
CA GLY A 205 3.30 11.97 22.46
C GLY A 205 3.12 10.46 22.60
N LEU A 206 2.26 10.05 23.51
CA LEU A 206 2.01 8.65 23.84
C LEU A 206 0.50 8.37 23.82
N TRP A 207 0.09 7.40 23.03
CA TRP A 207 -1.21 6.75 23.20
C TRP A 207 -1.05 5.62 24.21
N GLN A 208 -1.66 5.83 25.37
CA GLN A 208 -1.63 4.88 26.48
C GLN A 208 -2.13 3.50 26.06
N GLU A 209 -1.69 2.47 26.78
CA GLU A 209 -2.16 1.10 26.59
C GLU A 209 -3.68 1.01 26.69
N ARG A 210 -4.27 0.46 25.64
CA ARG A 210 -5.72 0.22 25.52
C ARG A 210 -5.99 -0.79 24.42
N ASP A 211 -7.26 -1.21 24.37
CA ASP A 211 -7.79 -2.00 23.28
C ASP A 211 -8.11 -1.11 22.08
N TYR A 212 -7.54 -1.47 20.94
CA TYR A 212 -7.84 -0.91 19.63
C TYR A 212 -8.56 -1.96 18.78
N LEU A 213 -9.57 -1.57 18.04
CA LEU A 213 -10.11 -2.42 16.97
C LEU A 213 -9.20 -2.41 15.74
N SER A 214 -8.48 -1.32 15.52
CA SER A 214 -7.50 -1.20 14.45
C SER A 214 -6.59 0.00 14.68
N VAL A 215 -5.34 -0.08 14.25
CA VAL A 215 -4.52 1.10 14.03
C VAL A 215 -4.06 1.10 12.58
N LEU A 216 -4.18 2.25 11.93
CA LEU A 216 -3.84 2.43 10.53
C LEU A 216 -2.91 3.61 10.36
N ALA A 217 -1.96 3.51 9.46
CA ALA A 217 -1.09 4.61 9.08
C ALA A 217 -0.98 4.70 7.55
N SER A 218 -0.94 5.89 7.00
CA SER A 218 -0.73 6.06 5.57
C SER A 218 -0.15 7.42 5.22
N THR A 219 0.60 7.42 4.14
CA THR A 219 1.06 8.60 3.42
C THR A 219 0.16 8.95 2.22
N GLN A 220 -0.96 8.23 2.06
CA GLN A 220 -1.98 8.44 1.03
C GLN A 220 -3.36 8.59 1.66
N ASP A 221 -4.26 9.30 0.97
CA ASP A 221 -5.60 9.63 1.47
C ASP A 221 -6.56 8.45 1.49
N GLN A 222 -6.37 7.44 0.63
CA GLN A 222 -7.34 6.36 0.45
C GLN A 222 -6.74 4.96 0.59
N ILE A 223 -7.64 4.04 0.97
CA ILE A 223 -7.40 2.60 1.01
C ILE A 223 -8.30 1.88 0.00
N GLY A 224 -8.30 0.56 0.01
CA GLY A 224 -9.15 -0.25 -0.86
C GLY A 224 -10.64 0.15 -0.81
N LEU A 225 -11.38 -0.20 -1.86
CA LEU A 225 -12.82 0.10 -2.04
C LEU A 225 -13.17 1.61 -2.07
N GLY A 226 -12.18 2.50 -2.20
CA GLY A 226 -12.37 3.94 -2.28
C GLY A 226 -12.71 4.64 -0.96
N PHE A 227 -12.42 4.02 0.18
CA PHE A 227 -12.46 4.68 1.47
C PHE A 227 -11.29 5.66 1.62
N ARG A 228 -11.54 6.82 2.22
CA ARG A 228 -10.58 7.90 2.40
C ARG A 228 -10.42 8.29 3.87
N PRO A 229 -9.86 7.41 4.71
CA PRO A 229 -9.70 7.71 6.13
C PRO A 229 -8.57 8.71 6.41
N PHE A 230 -7.55 8.81 5.55
CA PHE A 230 -6.32 9.53 5.83
C PHE A 230 -6.33 10.97 5.29
N ILE A 231 -7.31 11.75 5.73
CA ILE A 231 -7.54 13.13 5.26
C ILE A 231 -6.39 14.11 5.58
N ARG A 232 -5.51 13.74 6.52
CA ARG A 232 -4.37 14.54 6.98
C ARG A 232 -3.01 14.02 6.50
N CYS A 233 -2.98 13.05 5.58
CA CYS A 233 -1.74 12.38 5.13
C CYS A 233 -0.75 13.29 4.39
N GLN A 234 -1.16 14.49 3.99
CA GLN A 234 -0.32 15.49 3.32
C GLN A 234 -0.23 16.80 4.13
N GLU A 235 -0.60 16.77 5.40
CA GLU A 235 -0.56 17.95 6.27
C GLU A 235 0.88 18.38 6.59
N LYS A 236 1.80 17.43 6.63
CA LYS A 236 3.21 17.64 6.92
C LYS A 236 4.08 16.73 6.06
N ASP A 237 5.15 17.27 5.48
CA ASP A 237 6.19 16.48 4.81
C ASP A 237 6.92 15.59 5.81
N HIS A 238 7.40 14.45 5.35
CA HIS A 238 8.09 13.44 6.17
C HIS A 238 7.27 13.00 7.38
N ALA A 239 5.96 12.83 7.17
CA ALA A 239 5.02 12.35 8.16
C ALA A 239 3.94 11.48 7.52
N PHE A 240 3.26 10.71 8.35
CA PHE A 240 2.10 9.91 7.97
C PHE A 240 0.91 10.27 8.86
N HIS A 241 -0.28 10.05 8.35
CA HIS A 241 -1.50 10.15 9.14
C HIS A 241 -1.73 8.82 9.86
N LEU A 242 -1.79 8.86 11.18
CA LEU A 242 -2.04 7.72 12.07
C LEU A 242 -3.46 7.81 12.65
N LEU A 243 -4.17 6.70 12.57
CA LEU A 243 -5.53 6.55 13.07
C LEU A 243 -5.60 5.38 14.07
N GLY A 244 -6.20 5.60 15.24
CA GLY A 244 -6.48 4.55 16.22
C GLY A 244 -7.98 4.37 16.38
N VAL A 245 -8.51 3.24 15.96
CA VAL A 245 -9.95 2.92 16.04
C VAL A 245 -10.26 2.36 17.43
N ILE A 246 -10.96 3.15 18.24
CA ILE A 246 -11.31 2.84 19.64
C ILE A 246 -12.82 2.69 19.86
N GLY A 247 -13.63 3.15 18.92
CA GLY A 247 -15.09 2.97 18.96
C GLY A 247 -15.52 1.53 18.70
N GLY A 248 -16.67 1.13 19.24
CA GLY A 248 -17.23 -0.19 19.00
C GLY A 248 -17.68 -0.42 17.55
N PRO A 249 -18.01 -1.69 17.18
CA PRO A 249 -18.37 -2.05 15.80
C PRO A 249 -19.50 -1.21 15.20
N MET A 250 -20.52 -0.88 15.98
CA MET A 250 -21.65 -0.04 15.56
C MET A 250 -21.20 1.40 15.21
N GLN A 251 -20.35 1.99 16.07
CA GLN A 251 -19.83 3.35 15.85
C GLN A 251 -18.94 3.40 14.60
N VAL A 252 -18.03 2.44 14.46
CA VAL A 252 -17.16 2.32 13.27
C VAL A 252 -17.99 2.15 12.01
N THR A 253 -19.00 1.28 12.02
CA THR A 253 -19.85 1.03 10.86
C THR A 253 -20.66 2.26 10.48
N SER A 254 -21.20 2.99 11.47
CA SER A 254 -21.94 4.23 11.23
C SER A 254 -21.05 5.35 10.65
N ALA A 255 -19.75 5.30 10.92
CA ALA A 255 -18.76 6.25 10.39
C ALA A 255 -18.33 5.95 8.93
N LEU A 256 -18.57 4.73 8.41
CA LEU A 256 -18.13 4.34 7.06
C LEU A 256 -18.55 5.29 5.93
N PRO A 257 -19.78 5.84 5.90
CA PRO A 257 -20.16 6.83 4.87
C PRO A 257 -19.31 8.09 4.94
N ARG A 258 -18.98 8.58 6.15
CA ARG A 258 -18.12 9.74 6.33
C ARG A 258 -16.69 9.45 5.88
N ILE A 259 -16.15 8.29 6.28
CA ILE A 259 -14.82 7.83 5.87
C ILE A 259 -14.72 7.70 4.35
N ARG A 260 -15.77 7.17 3.69
CA ARG A 260 -15.80 7.04 2.24
C ARG A 260 -15.76 8.39 1.53
N LEU A 261 -16.36 9.42 2.13
CA LEU A 261 -16.37 10.78 1.59
C LEU A 261 -15.12 11.59 1.98
N GLY A 262 -14.20 11.04 2.77
CA GLY A 262 -13.04 11.76 3.30
C GLY A 262 -13.43 12.86 4.27
N LEU A 263 -14.43 12.63 5.10
CA LEU A 263 -14.88 13.55 6.13
C LEU A 263 -14.35 13.13 7.51
N PRO A 264 -14.05 14.09 8.40
CA PRO A 264 -13.58 13.79 9.76
C PRO A 264 -14.59 12.92 10.51
N VAL A 265 -14.07 12.02 11.35
CA VAL A 265 -14.85 11.20 12.29
C VAL A 265 -14.57 11.68 13.70
N ASP A 266 -15.54 11.48 14.61
CA ASP A 266 -15.43 11.85 16.02
C ASP A 266 -14.22 11.14 16.68
N GLU A 267 -13.42 11.88 17.45
CA GLU A 267 -12.25 11.36 18.18
C GLU A 267 -12.63 10.33 19.25
N ALA A 268 -13.86 10.33 19.75
CA ALA A 268 -14.38 9.25 20.59
C ALA A 268 -14.49 7.90 19.85
N THR A 269 -14.46 7.91 18.52
CA THR A 269 -14.50 6.69 17.70
C THR A 269 -13.16 6.40 17.07
N ILE A 270 -12.46 7.43 16.55
CA ILE A 270 -11.18 7.30 15.85
C ILE A 270 -10.22 8.40 16.32
N LEU A 271 -9.18 8.01 17.05
CA LEU A 271 -8.04 8.89 17.34
C LEU A 271 -7.32 9.24 16.04
N SER A 272 -6.88 10.47 15.91
CA SER A 272 -6.27 10.98 14.67
C SER A 272 -5.07 11.87 14.97
N THR A 273 -3.90 11.51 14.44
CA THR A 273 -2.70 12.34 14.57
C THR A 273 -1.81 12.24 13.33
N VAL A 274 -0.94 13.22 13.15
CA VAL A 274 0.14 13.19 12.15
C VAL A 274 1.45 13.03 12.88
N SER A 275 2.23 12.01 12.53
CA SER A 275 3.47 11.62 13.20
C SER A 275 4.51 11.21 12.17
N SER A 276 5.78 11.35 12.51
CA SER A 276 6.90 10.83 11.71
C SER A 276 7.38 9.48 12.21
N ARG A 277 7.00 9.12 13.46
CA ARG A 277 7.34 7.85 14.10
C ARG A 277 6.20 7.36 15.00
N ALA A 278 5.98 6.04 14.98
CA ALA A 278 5.08 5.35 15.89
C ALA A 278 5.66 3.99 16.28
N LEU A 279 5.87 3.75 17.57
CA LEU A 279 6.37 2.49 18.10
C LEU A 279 5.25 1.81 18.88
N PHE A 280 4.81 0.67 18.36
CA PHE A 280 3.80 -0.18 18.96
C PHE A 280 4.44 -1.15 19.91
N ARG A 281 3.84 -1.32 21.09
CA ARG A 281 4.20 -2.37 22.06
C ARG A 281 2.95 -3.07 22.57
N SER A 282 2.96 -4.39 22.46
CA SER A 282 1.91 -5.30 22.92
C SER A 282 2.54 -6.47 23.67
N SER A 283 1.81 -7.06 24.61
CA SER A 283 2.19 -8.32 25.25
C SER A 283 1.89 -9.54 24.37
N GLU A 284 1.15 -9.35 23.27
CA GLU A 284 0.79 -10.40 22.32
C GLU A 284 1.38 -10.09 20.93
N PRO A 285 1.55 -11.08 20.05
CA PRO A 285 1.93 -10.87 18.66
C PRO A 285 1.02 -9.84 17.98
N ILE A 286 1.59 -9.00 17.12
CA ILE A 286 0.86 -7.98 16.37
C ILE A 286 0.73 -8.42 14.90
N PRO A 287 -0.42 -8.99 14.48
CA PRO A 287 -0.71 -9.17 13.06
C PRO A 287 -0.94 -7.81 12.40
N TYR A 288 -0.30 -7.60 11.25
CA TYR A 288 -0.45 -6.35 10.50
C TYR A 288 -0.34 -6.57 9.00
N THR A 289 -0.63 -5.54 8.23
CA THR A 289 -0.49 -5.56 6.78
C THR A 289 0.23 -4.32 6.28
N ILE A 290 1.00 -4.48 5.22
CA ILE A 290 1.59 -3.40 4.43
C ILE A 290 1.09 -3.54 2.99
N ASP A 291 0.38 -2.53 2.49
CA ASP A 291 -0.19 -2.51 1.12
C ASP A 291 -1.02 -3.75 0.74
N GLY A 292 -1.52 -4.48 1.74
CA GLY A 292 -2.32 -5.69 1.58
C GLY A 292 -1.56 -7.01 1.81
N ASP A 293 -0.24 -7.00 1.95
CA ASP A 293 0.54 -8.18 2.32
C ASP A 293 0.53 -8.37 3.84
N LEU A 294 0.21 -9.58 4.30
CA LEU A 294 0.04 -9.92 5.73
C LEU A 294 1.38 -10.29 6.37
N HIS A 295 1.61 -9.77 7.56
CA HIS A 295 2.77 -10.02 8.41
C HIS A 295 2.33 -10.21 9.87
N CYS A 296 3.24 -10.73 10.70
CA CYS A 296 3.05 -10.81 12.15
C CYS A 296 4.36 -10.47 12.85
N ALA A 297 4.32 -9.55 13.79
CA ALA A 297 5.42 -9.28 14.71
C ALA A 297 5.22 -10.14 15.97
N GLU A 298 5.93 -11.27 16.03
CA GLU A 298 5.85 -12.22 17.15
C GLU A 298 6.40 -11.65 18.46
N SER A 299 7.32 -10.68 18.36
CA SER A 299 7.86 -9.94 19.50
C SER A 299 6.85 -9.02 20.20
N GLY A 300 5.72 -8.73 19.55
CA GLY A 300 4.77 -7.71 20.02
C GLY A 300 5.29 -6.28 19.84
N GLU A 301 6.34 -6.06 19.04
CA GLU A 301 6.88 -4.73 18.77
C GLU A 301 6.92 -4.44 17.26
N VAL A 302 6.37 -3.29 16.85
CA VAL A 302 6.44 -2.79 15.47
C VAL A 302 6.78 -1.31 15.49
N CYS A 303 7.81 -0.93 14.74
CA CYS A 303 8.21 0.46 14.57
C CYS A 303 7.80 0.95 13.18
N LEU A 304 7.00 2.01 13.12
CA LEU A 304 6.71 2.77 11.92
C LEU A 304 7.51 4.05 11.93
N GLU A 305 8.16 4.34 10.81
CA GLU A 305 8.85 5.61 10.56
C GLU A 305 8.53 6.10 9.15
N THR A 306 8.72 7.38 8.90
CA THR A 306 8.77 7.88 7.53
C THR A 306 10.04 7.37 6.85
N GLY A 307 9.89 6.71 5.73
CA GLY A 307 10.97 6.26 4.87
C GLY A 307 11.35 7.31 3.81
N PRO A 308 12.03 6.91 2.74
CA PRO A 308 12.39 7.80 1.66
C PRO A 308 11.18 8.30 0.87
N ARG A 309 11.35 9.41 0.17
CA ARG A 309 10.36 9.93 -0.77
C ARG A 309 10.55 9.32 -2.15
N VAL A 310 9.47 9.03 -2.84
CA VAL A 310 9.46 8.58 -4.23
C VAL A 310 8.75 9.59 -5.11
N GLU A 311 9.30 9.83 -6.28
CA GLU A 311 8.69 10.67 -7.32
C GLU A 311 7.82 9.78 -8.22
N LEU A 312 6.49 9.92 -8.12
CA LEU A 312 5.53 9.17 -8.92
C LEU A 312 5.14 9.95 -10.17
N ILE A 313 5.24 9.32 -11.33
CA ILE A 313 4.71 9.88 -12.59
C ILE A 313 3.20 9.66 -12.63
N ILE A 314 2.43 10.76 -12.73
CA ILE A 314 0.97 10.72 -12.75
C ILE A 314 0.38 10.95 -14.15
N LYS A 315 1.10 11.66 -15.02
CA LYS A 315 0.80 11.82 -16.46
C LYS A 315 2.08 11.98 -17.28
#